data_a91e537f35933588229f160fb87bcbf4
#
_entry.id   a91e537f35933588229f160fb87bcbf4
#
_cell.length_a   1.000
_cell.length_b   1.000
_cell.length_c   1.000
_cell.angle_alpha   90.00
_cell.angle_beta   90.00
_cell.angle_gamma   90.00
#
_symmetry.space_group_name_H-M   'P 1'
#
loop_
_entity.id
_entity.type
_entity.pdbx_description
1 polymer ?
#
loop_
_entity_poly.entity_id
_entity_poly.type
_entity_poly.pdbx_seq_one_letter_code
_entity_poly.pdbx_strand_id
1 'polypeptide(L)'
;MKYLVCGAGGFIGGHLVNDLMKQGHEVVCADIKPLEYWFQIFEENKNYCLDLKEYENCLKVCDGVDYIYNMACNMGGMGFIENNKAECMLSVLINTNLLRACLKNNVKKYFFSSSACVYNGQKQKETFVPGLKEED
;
A
#
# COMPACT_ATOMS: atom_id res chain seq x y z
N MET A 1 6.70 -11.26 -14.33
CA MET A 1 5.74 -11.38 -13.21
C MET A 1 4.84 -10.16 -13.25
N LYS A 2 3.62 -10.31 -12.75
CA LYS A 2 2.65 -9.23 -12.70
C LYS A 2 2.47 -8.74 -11.25
N TYR A 3 2.71 -7.46 -11.04
CA TYR A 3 2.62 -6.81 -9.74
C TYR A 3 1.41 -5.89 -9.66
N LEU A 4 0.81 -5.79 -8.49
CA LEU A 4 -0.13 -4.72 -8.14
C LEU A 4 0.52 -3.79 -7.13
N VAL A 5 0.50 -2.50 -7.40
CA VAL A 5 0.89 -1.46 -6.45
C VAL A 5 -0.35 -0.67 -6.05
N CYS A 6 -0.81 -0.85 -4.82
CA CYS A 6 -1.88 -0.07 -4.21
C CYS A 6 -1.28 1.19 -3.58
N GLY A 7 -1.88 2.36 -3.81
CA GLY A 7 -1.28 3.65 -3.46
C GLY A 7 -0.26 4.12 -4.50
N ALA A 8 -0.40 3.67 -5.75
CA ALA A 8 0.52 3.96 -6.86
C ALA A 8 0.60 5.45 -7.21
N GLY A 9 -0.46 6.21 -6.98
CA GLY A 9 -0.51 7.67 -7.17
C GLY A 9 0.23 8.47 -6.11
N GLY A 10 0.74 7.82 -5.05
CA GLY A 10 1.57 8.44 -4.02
C GLY A 10 3.04 8.53 -4.42
N PHE A 11 3.83 9.25 -3.61
CA PHE A 11 5.27 9.41 -3.85
C PHE A 11 6.02 8.07 -3.84
N ILE A 12 5.86 7.28 -2.76
CA ILE A 12 6.53 5.98 -2.62
C ILE A 12 6.01 5.00 -3.68
N GLY A 13 4.68 4.92 -3.85
CA GLY A 13 4.07 4.03 -4.83
C GLY A 13 4.51 4.32 -6.25
N GLY A 14 4.57 5.58 -6.66
CA GLY A 14 5.04 5.99 -7.99
C GLY A 14 6.49 5.60 -8.26
N HIS A 15 7.39 5.77 -7.29
CA HIS A 15 8.78 5.33 -7.42
C HIS A 15 8.91 3.80 -7.49
N LEU A 16 8.11 3.07 -6.70
CA LEU A 16 8.10 1.61 -6.73
C LEU A 16 7.61 1.09 -8.09
N VAL A 17 6.56 1.68 -8.66
CA VAL A 17 6.08 1.35 -10.01
C VAL A 17 7.20 1.51 -11.03
N ASN A 18 7.89 2.65 -11.03
CA ASN A 18 9.00 2.92 -11.93
C ASN A 18 10.12 1.88 -11.81
N ASP A 19 10.47 1.50 -10.58
CA ASP A 19 11.53 0.50 -10.34
C ASP A 19 11.12 -0.89 -10.85
N LEU A 20 9.90 -1.35 -10.57
CA LEU A 20 9.38 -2.61 -11.06
C LEU A 20 9.33 -2.69 -12.60
N MET A 21 8.95 -1.58 -13.25
CA MET A 21 8.95 -1.49 -14.72
C MET A 21 10.36 -1.58 -15.29
N LYS A 22 11.34 -0.89 -14.70
CA LYS A 22 12.76 -0.98 -15.11
C LYS A 22 13.31 -2.40 -14.99
N GLN A 23 12.78 -3.19 -14.07
CA GLN A 23 13.12 -4.61 -13.91
C GLN A 23 12.39 -5.52 -14.92
N GLY A 24 11.57 -4.96 -15.81
CA GLY A 24 10.85 -5.70 -16.85
C GLY A 24 9.58 -6.41 -16.36
N HIS A 25 8.95 -5.91 -15.29
CA HIS A 25 7.72 -6.46 -14.74
C HIS A 25 6.49 -5.76 -15.30
N GLU A 26 5.38 -6.51 -15.46
CA GLU A 26 4.06 -5.94 -15.69
C GLU A 26 3.53 -5.35 -14.37
N VAL A 27 3.06 -4.12 -14.40
CA VAL A 27 2.56 -3.45 -13.19
C VAL A 27 1.13 -2.98 -13.40
N VAL A 28 0.28 -3.29 -12.42
CA VAL A 28 -1.07 -2.74 -12.26
C VAL A 28 -0.99 -1.69 -11.15
N CYS A 29 -1.54 -0.53 -11.41
CA CYS A 29 -1.51 0.61 -10.50
C CYS A 29 -2.92 0.91 -10.00
N ALA A 30 -3.10 1.10 -8.69
CA ALA A 30 -4.37 1.45 -8.09
C ALA A 30 -4.20 2.54 -7.03
N ASP A 31 -5.03 3.58 -7.10
CA ASP A 31 -5.10 4.64 -6.10
C ASP A 31 -6.51 5.22 -6.08
N ILE A 32 -6.91 5.82 -4.96
CA ILE A 32 -8.16 6.56 -4.85
C ILE A 32 -8.10 7.95 -5.49
N LYS A 33 -6.89 8.50 -5.62
CA LYS A 33 -6.69 9.82 -6.22
C LYS A 33 -7.05 9.81 -7.70
N PRO A 34 -7.71 10.86 -8.21
CA PRO A 34 -7.79 11.11 -9.64
C PRO A 34 -6.41 11.11 -10.31
N LEU A 35 -6.32 10.59 -11.52
CA LEU A 35 -5.04 10.37 -12.21
C LEU A 35 -4.21 11.64 -12.35
N GLU A 36 -4.85 12.80 -12.55
CA GLU A 36 -4.19 14.10 -12.67
C GLU A 36 -3.43 14.55 -11.41
N TYR A 37 -3.70 13.91 -10.26
CA TYR A 37 -3.01 14.18 -8.97
C TYR A 37 -1.98 13.11 -8.59
N TRP A 38 -1.73 12.14 -9.49
CA TRP A 38 -0.69 11.16 -9.23
C TRP A 38 0.71 11.77 -9.34
N PHE A 39 1.60 11.36 -8.46
CA PHE A 39 2.99 11.81 -8.46
C PHE A 39 3.70 11.42 -9.76
N GLN A 40 3.47 10.23 -10.27
CA GLN A 40 3.93 9.72 -11.56
C GLN A 40 2.83 8.89 -12.19
N ILE A 41 2.68 8.97 -13.51
CA ILE A 41 1.82 8.12 -14.32
C ILE A 41 2.68 7.47 -15.41
N PHE A 42 2.43 6.19 -15.63
CA PHE A 42 3.01 5.41 -16.71
C PHE A 42 1.86 4.91 -17.59
N GLU A 43 1.72 5.47 -18.77
CA GLU A 43 0.57 5.23 -19.66
C GLU A 43 0.49 3.78 -20.14
N GLU A 44 1.62 3.08 -20.23
CA GLU A 44 1.72 1.67 -20.59
C GLU A 44 1.14 0.72 -19.54
N ASN A 45 0.90 1.18 -18.33
CA ASN A 45 0.34 0.40 -17.24
C ASN A 45 -1.18 0.49 -17.20
N LYS A 46 -1.80 -0.49 -16.55
CA LYS A 46 -3.21 -0.39 -16.15
C LYS A 46 -3.31 0.48 -14.90
N ASN A 47 -3.78 1.72 -15.08
CA ASN A 47 -3.94 2.70 -14.02
C ASN A 47 -5.41 2.79 -13.60
N TYR A 48 -5.73 2.43 -12.36
CA TYR A 48 -7.07 2.44 -11.81
C TYR A 48 -7.23 3.54 -10.76
N CYS A 49 -8.17 4.47 -10.99
CA CYS A 49 -8.66 5.38 -9.96
C CYS A 49 -9.88 4.72 -9.30
N LEU A 50 -9.72 4.17 -8.09
CA LEU A 50 -10.79 3.47 -7.38
C LEU A 50 -10.51 3.34 -5.88
N ASP A 51 -11.58 3.19 -5.09
CA ASP A 51 -11.48 3.00 -3.64
C ASP A 51 -11.33 1.51 -3.29
N LEU A 52 -10.20 1.15 -2.69
CA LEU A 52 -9.89 -0.22 -2.25
C LEU A 52 -10.59 -0.61 -0.93
N LYS A 53 -11.35 0.28 -0.32
CA LYS A 53 -12.28 -0.09 0.76
C LYS A 53 -13.45 -0.92 0.22
N GLU A 54 -13.71 -0.85 -1.08
CA GLU A 54 -14.72 -1.66 -1.75
C GLU A 54 -14.13 -2.99 -2.22
N TYR A 55 -14.72 -4.10 -1.77
CA TYR A 55 -14.20 -5.45 -2.05
C TYR A 55 -14.18 -5.78 -3.56
N GLU A 56 -15.20 -5.37 -4.30
CA GLU A 56 -15.29 -5.61 -5.75
C GLU A 56 -14.14 -4.92 -6.50
N ASN A 57 -13.72 -3.74 -6.05
CA ASN A 57 -12.55 -3.06 -6.58
C ASN A 57 -11.26 -3.85 -6.32
N CYS A 58 -11.12 -4.41 -5.12
CA CYS A 58 -9.99 -5.28 -4.79
C CYS A 58 -9.95 -6.53 -5.69
N LEU A 59 -11.09 -7.18 -5.92
CA LEU A 59 -11.18 -8.32 -6.83
C LEU A 59 -10.73 -7.96 -8.25
N LYS A 60 -11.18 -6.81 -8.75
CA LYS A 60 -10.85 -6.32 -10.09
C LYS A 60 -9.34 -6.09 -10.28
N VAL A 61 -8.68 -5.46 -9.30
CA VAL A 61 -7.25 -5.12 -9.45
C VAL A 61 -6.33 -6.30 -9.15
N CYS A 62 -6.79 -7.30 -8.38
CA CYS A 62 -6.03 -8.51 -8.07
C CYS A 62 -6.09 -9.58 -9.17
N ASP A 63 -6.88 -9.38 -10.23
CA ASP A 63 -7.06 -10.37 -11.29
C ASP A 63 -5.76 -10.63 -12.06
N GLY A 64 -5.32 -11.89 -12.02
CA GLY A 64 -4.09 -12.36 -12.67
C GLY A 64 -2.80 -11.77 -12.11
N VAL A 65 -2.81 -11.19 -10.91
CA VAL A 65 -1.64 -10.61 -10.23
C VAL A 65 -0.88 -11.69 -9.46
N ASP A 66 0.46 -11.67 -9.56
CA ASP A 66 1.35 -12.56 -8.80
C ASP A 66 1.68 -12.01 -7.42
N TYR A 67 2.01 -10.72 -7.32
CA TYR A 67 2.50 -10.06 -6.10
C TYR A 67 1.83 -8.71 -5.87
N ILE A 68 1.57 -8.39 -4.62
CA ILE A 68 0.95 -7.12 -4.22
C ILE A 68 1.86 -6.35 -3.26
N TYR A 69 2.02 -5.06 -3.54
CA TYR A 69 2.55 -4.06 -2.62
C TYR A 69 1.41 -3.15 -2.17
N ASN A 70 0.98 -3.30 -0.91
CA ASN A 70 -0.03 -2.42 -0.33
C ASN A 70 0.62 -1.24 0.38
N MET A 71 0.65 -0.10 -0.31
CA MET A 71 1.06 1.21 0.19
C MET A 71 -0.15 2.14 0.41
N ALA A 72 -1.37 1.64 0.15
CA ALA A 72 -2.58 2.43 0.25
C ALA A 72 -3.02 2.54 1.71
N CYS A 73 -3.07 3.76 2.22
CA CYS A 73 -3.63 4.09 3.52
C CYS A 73 -4.06 5.56 3.55
N ASN A 74 -5.03 5.88 4.39
CA ASN A 74 -5.36 7.27 4.72
C ASN A 74 -4.61 7.66 5.99
N MET A 75 -3.36 8.10 5.83
CA MET A 75 -2.44 8.41 6.89
C MET A 75 -1.69 9.71 6.61
N GLY A 76 -1.25 10.38 7.66
CA GLY A 76 -0.48 11.61 7.60
C GLY A 76 0.47 11.72 8.80
N GLY A 77 0.97 12.92 9.07
CA GLY A 77 1.74 13.19 10.28
C GLY A 77 0.88 13.05 11.55
N MET A 78 1.52 13.12 12.73
CA MET A 78 0.85 12.91 14.03
C MET A 78 -0.42 13.75 14.19
N GLY A 79 -0.38 15.04 13.80
CA GLY A 79 -1.55 15.91 13.89
C GLY A 79 -2.73 15.45 13.04
N PHE A 80 -2.47 14.87 11.86
CA PHE A 80 -3.52 14.27 11.03
C PHE A 80 -4.14 13.06 11.73
N ILE A 81 -3.32 12.14 12.23
CA ILE A 81 -3.76 10.91 12.88
C ILE A 81 -4.60 11.22 14.13
N GLU A 82 -4.16 12.17 14.96
CA GLU A 82 -4.87 12.56 16.16
C GLU A 82 -6.28 13.12 15.89
N ASN A 83 -6.44 13.87 14.81
CA ASN A 83 -7.71 14.51 14.46
C ASN A 83 -8.61 13.66 13.54
N ASN A 84 -8.09 12.59 12.92
CA ASN A 84 -8.81 11.76 11.94
C ASN A 84 -8.75 10.27 12.26
N LYS A 85 -8.84 9.91 13.55
CA LYS A 85 -8.69 8.52 14.02
C LYS A 85 -9.61 7.53 13.33
N ALA A 86 -10.88 7.90 13.13
CA ALA A 86 -11.86 7.05 12.48
C ALA A 86 -11.47 6.76 11.02
N GLU A 87 -11.05 7.78 10.27
CA GLU A 87 -10.63 7.63 8.88
C GLU A 87 -9.35 6.79 8.77
N CYS A 88 -8.39 7.01 9.66
CA CYS A 88 -7.17 6.18 9.72
C CYS A 88 -7.53 4.70 9.96
N MET A 89 -8.47 4.42 10.87
CA MET A 89 -8.95 3.07 11.16
C MET A 89 -9.65 2.42 9.95
N LEU A 90 -10.35 3.17 9.11
CA LEU A 90 -10.97 2.65 7.90
C LEU A 90 -9.95 2.11 6.88
N SER A 91 -8.68 2.46 6.98
CA SER A 91 -7.61 1.86 6.19
C SER A 91 -7.46 0.34 6.43
N VAL A 92 -7.93 -0.16 7.57
CA VAL A 92 -8.02 -1.61 7.85
C VAL A 92 -8.88 -2.34 6.82
N LEU A 93 -9.95 -1.70 6.31
CA LEU A 93 -10.81 -2.28 5.27
C LEU A 93 -10.05 -2.53 3.98
N ILE A 94 -9.17 -1.61 3.58
CA ILE A 94 -8.31 -1.77 2.40
C ILE A 94 -7.49 -3.05 2.53
N ASN A 95 -6.77 -3.18 3.64
CA ASN A 95 -5.92 -4.34 3.89
C ASN A 95 -6.72 -5.64 3.94
N THR A 96 -7.83 -5.66 4.67
CA THR A 96 -8.68 -6.86 4.82
C THR A 96 -9.30 -7.29 3.49
N ASN A 97 -9.82 -6.35 2.69
CA ASN A 97 -10.42 -6.65 1.40
C ASN A 97 -9.39 -7.10 0.36
N LEU A 98 -8.19 -6.49 0.35
CA LEU A 98 -7.09 -6.96 -0.49
C LEU A 98 -6.67 -8.38 -0.12
N LEU A 99 -6.52 -8.71 1.17
CA LEU A 99 -6.20 -10.08 1.60
C LEU A 99 -7.26 -11.10 1.18
N ARG A 100 -8.55 -10.76 1.30
CA ARG A 100 -9.65 -11.59 0.79
C ARG A 100 -9.57 -11.80 -0.72
N ALA A 101 -9.29 -10.72 -1.47
CA ALA A 101 -9.11 -10.78 -2.91
C ALA A 101 -7.87 -11.61 -3.31
N CYS A 102 -6.78 -11.52 -2.54
CA CYS A 102 -5.58 -12.35 -2.73
C CYS A 102 -5.90 -13.84 -2.65
N LEU A 103 -6.64 -14.25 -1.63
CA LEU A 103 -7.04 -15.66 -1.45
C LEU A 103 -7.87 -16.15 -2.64
N LYS A 104 -8.80 -15.32 -3.15
CA LYS A 104 -9.66 -15.70 -4.28
C LYS A 104 -8.90 -15.77 -5.61
N ASN A 105 -7.90 -14.92 -5.80
CA ASN A 105 -7.13 -14.84 -7.04
C ASN A 105 -5.79 -15.62 -7.00
N ASN A 106 -5.52 -16.37 -5.91
CA ASN A 106 -4.29 -17.15 -5.72
C ASN A 106 -3.01 -16.29 -5.83
N VAL A 107 -3.03 -15.08 -5.30
CA VAL A 107 -1.86 -14.18 -5.24
C VAL A 107 -0.76 -14.85 -4.42
N LYS A 108 0.47 -14.85 -4.92
CA LYS A 108 1.60 -15.59 -4.34
C LYS A 108 2.22 -14.90 -3.13
N LYS A 109 2.31 -13.55 -3.18
CA LYS A 109 2.89 -12.75 -2.10
C LYS A 109 2.16 -11.43 -1.92
N TYR A 110 2.02 -11.05 -0.68
CA TYR A 110 1.44 -9.79 -0.25
C TYR A 110 2.41 -9.05 0.67
N PHE A 111 2.78 -7.84 0.30
CA PHE A 111 3.56 -6.94 1.14
C PHE A 111 2.63 -5.89 1.74
N PHE A 112 2.74 -5.69 3.04
CA PHE A 112 2.05 -4.66 3.79
C PHE A 112 3.06 -3.70 4.42
N SER A 113 2.93 -2.40 4.12
CA SER A 113 3.71 -1.37 4.79
C SER A 113 3.18 -1.19 6.22
N SER A 114 3.93 -1.66 7.21
CA SER A 114 3.61 -1.54 8.62
C SER A 114 4.13 -0.20 9.19
N SER A 115 4.29 -0.11 10.49
CA SER A 115 4.73 1.10 11.18
C SER A 115 5.73 0.77 12.27
N ALA A 116 6.70 1.66 12.50
CA ALA A 116 7.59 1.57 13.65
C ALA A 116 6.85 1.64 15.00
N CYS A 117 5.61 2.13 15.01
CA CYS A 117 4.78 2.18 16.21
C CYS A 117 4.34 0.80 16.74
N VAL A 118 4.57 -0.29 15.99
CA VAL A 118 4.30 -1.66 16.47
C VAL A 118 5.37 -2.16 17.44
N TYR A 119 6.56 -1.57 17.43
CA TYR A 119 7.62 -1.95 18.34
C TYR A 119 7.39 -1.45 19.77
N ASN A 120 7.98 -2.14 20.74
CA ASN A 120 7.83 -1.82 22.16
C ASN A 120 8.29 -0.38 22.46
N GLY A 121 7.36 0.48 22.87
CA GLY A 121 7.61 1.87 23.20
C GLY A 121 8.59 2.08 24.37
N GLN A 122 8.74 1.09 25.27
CA GLN A 122 9.70 1.18 26.38
C GLN A 122 11.16 1.18 25.88
N LYS A 123 11.42 0.50 24.76
CA LYS A 123 12.73 0.46 24.11
C LYS A 123 13.05 1.71 23.27
N GLN A 124 12.13 2.67 23.18
CA GLN A 124 12.23 3.87 22.34
C GLN A 124 12.25 5.17 23.17
N LYS A 125 12.44 5.11 24.49
CA LYS A 125 12.31 6.28 25.37
C LYS A 125 13.59 7.11 25.48
N GLU A 126 14.74 6.53 25.24
CA GLU A 126 16.03 7.21 25.43
C GLU A 126 16.56 7.74 24.09
N THR A 127 17.34 8.82 24.16
CA THR A 127 17.92 9.46 22.96
C THR A 127 19.02 8.60 22.30
N PHE A 128 19.70 7.80 23.09
CA PHE A 128 20.79 6.92 22.63
C PHE A 128 20.42 5.46 22.91
N VAL A 129 19.68 4.87 22.01
CA VAL A 129 19.34 3.44 22.07
C VAL A 129 19.89 2.72 20.84
N PRO A 130 20.22 1.42 20.96
CA PRO A 130 20.49 0.58 19.79
C PRO A 130 19.30 0.60 18.85
N GLY A 131 19.52 0.48 17.54
CA GLY A 131 18.43 0.35 16.58
C GLY A 131 17.51 -0.83 16.93
N LEU A 132 16.21 -0.63 16.73
CA LEU A 132 15.21 -1.68 16.95
C LEU A 132 15.46 -2.88 16.02
N LYS A 133 15.17 -4.08 16.50
CA LYS A 133 15.24 -5.34 15.77
C LYS A 133 13.86 -5.99 15.72
N GLU A 134 13.67 -6.96 14.81
CA GLU A 134 12.39 -7.68 14.68
C GLU A 134 12.00 -8.47 15.93
N GLU A 135 12.97 -8.81 16.78
CA GLU A 135 12.77 -9.51 18.07
C GLU A 135 12.35 -8.58 19.21
N ASP A 136 12.31 -7.25 19.02
CA ASP A 136 11.95 -6.24 20.01
C ASP A 136 10.44 -6.01 20.08
#